data_b737b16aa7565ca57f78e20603507645
#
_entry.id   b737b16aa7565ca57f78e20603507645
#
_cell.length_a   1.000
_cell.length_b   1.000
_cell.length_c   1.000
_cell.angle_alpha   90.00
_cell.angle_beta   90.00
_cell.angle_gamma   90.00
#
_symmetry.space_group_name_H-M   'P 1'
#
loop_
_entity.id
_entity.type
_entity.pdbx_description
1 polymer ?
#
loop_
_entity_poly.entity_id
_entity_poly.type
_entity_poly.pdbx_seq_one_letter_code
_entity_poly.pdbx_strand_id
1 'polypeptide(L)'
;RAFTVDEFQDVSPIQDRLLRLWLGEGEDICVVGDTAQTIYTFAGARDEYLRNFAKNFPATIKLSLVRNYRSLKPIVTVANRVLAAGDAAADKLVATRNVTDEDPPRLLQFDDEPAEAVGVAAEVVRVIAGGWSPRDIAVLVRTRGQLPALEQAFADAGVPLIVRGSERFFDRPEVRE
;
A
#
# COMPACT_ATOMS: atom_id res chain seq x y z
N ARG A 1 4.42 -0.47 31.30
CA ARG A 1 4.69 0.29 30.04
C ARG A 1 3.64 -0.11 29.05
N ALA A 2 2.99 0.86 28.40
CA ALA A 2 2.03 0.61 27.33
C ALA A 2 2.73 0.78 25.97
N PHE A 3 2.38 -0.05 25.01
CA PHE A 3 2.87 0.00 23.64
C PHE A 3 1.72 0.12 22.65
N THR A 4 1.90 0.93 21.62
CA THR A 4 1.05 0.94 20.44
C THR A 4 1.93 0.69 19.22
N VAL A 5 1.59 -0.32 18.43
CA VAL A 5 2.35 -0.71 17.24
C VAL A 5 1.44 -0.67 16.04
N ASP A 6 1.79 0.15 15.07
CA ASP A 6 1.10 0.25 13.78
C ASP A 6 1.79 -0.63 12.73
N GLU A 7 1.07 -0.96 11.64
CA GLU A 7 1.55 -1.83 10.56
C GLU A 7 2.09 -3.18 11.06
N PHE A 8 1.38 -3.77 12.05
CA PHE A 8 1.87 -4.97 12.74
C PHE A 8 1.98 -6.20 11.83
N GLN A 9 1.33 -6.22 10.67
CA GLN A 9 1.48 -7.26 9.66
C GLN A 9 2.88 -7.30 9.03
N ASP A 10 3.64 -6.19 9.11
CA ASP A 10 4.98 -6.08 8.52
C ASP A 10 6.11 -6.38 9.52
N VAL A 11 5.76 -6.83 10.72
CA VAL A 11 6.72 -7.17 11.77
C VAL A 11 7.50 -8.44 11.42
N SER A 12 8.82 -8.35 11.48
CA SER A 12 9.72 -9.51 11.35
C SER A 12 9.90 -10.26 12.69
N PRO A 13 10.41 -11.52 12.68
CA PRO A 13 10.66 -12.29 13.90
C PRO A 13 11.54 -11.58 14.93
N ILE A 14 12.54 -10.83 14.46
CA ILE A 14 13.45 -10.11 15.35
C ILE A 14 12.75 -8.89 15.99
N GLN A 15 11.88 -8.22 15.25
CA GLN A 15 11.09 -7.10 15.77
C GLN A 15 10.03 -7.58 16.77
N ASP A 16 9.32 -8.69 16.50
CA ASP A 16 8.39 -9.28 17.47
C ASP A 16 9.11 -9.68 18.75
N ARG A 17 10.29 -10.31 18.64
CA ARG A 17 11.09 -10.67 19.80
C ARG A 17 11.53 -9.45 20.62
N LEU A 18 11.97 -8.40 19.95
CA LEU A 18 12.37 -7.16 20.60
C LEU A 18 11.19 -6.51 21.33
N LEU A 19 10.05 -6.44 20.69
CA LEU A 19 8.81 -5.92 21.28
C LEU A 19 8.42 -6.70 22.54
N ARG A 20 8.47 -8.03 22.50
CA ARG A 20 8.19 -8.89 23.66
C ARG A 20 9.18 -8.67 24.81
N LEU A 21 10.46 -8.48 24.50
CA LEU A 21 11.46 -8.15 25.52
C LEU A 21 11.20 -6.77 26.17
N TRP A 22 10.76 -5.79 25.39
CA TRP A 22 10.40 -4.47 25.93
C TRP A 22 9.11 -4.50 26.76
N LEU A 23 8.13 -5.32 26.34
CA LEU A 23 6.86 -5.51 27.04
C LEU A 23 7.09 -6.25 28.38
N GLY A 24 8.01 -7.23 28.40
CA GLY A 24 8.27 -8.07 29.58
C GLY A 24 7.04 -8.93 29.91
N GLU A 25 6.63 -8.91 31.17
CA GLU A 25 5.42 -9.60 31.65
C GLU A 25 4.15 -8.72 31.53
N GLY A 26 4.26 -7.52 30.92
CA GLY A 26 3.13 -6.62 30.73
C GLY A 26 2.20 -7.09 29.63
N GLU A 27 0.93 -6.66 29.70
CA GLU A 27 -0.10 -6.94 28.69
C GLU A 27 -0.67 -5.66 28.06
N ASP A 28 -0.13 -4.49 28.42
CA ASP A 28 -0.58 -3.20 27.92
C ASP A 28 -0.05 -2.96 26.50
N ILE A 29 -0.61 -3.64 25.53
CA ILE A 29 -0.23 -3.56 24.13
C ILE A 29 -1.45 -3.41 23.23
N CYS A 30 -1.38 -2.47 22.30
CA CYS A 30 -2.34 -2.29 21.21
C CYS A 30 -1.60 -2.46 19.89
N VAL A 31 -2.09 -3.33 19.01
CA VAL A 31 -1.54 -3.51 17.67
C VAL A 31 -2.59 -3.16 16.63
N VAL A 32 -2.17 -2.49 15.58
CA VAL A 32 -3.00 -2.14 14.42
C VAL A 32 -2.32 -2.70 13.17
N GLY A 33 -3.10 -3.26 12.26
CA GLY A 33 -2.58 -3.79 11.01
C GLY A 33 -3.66 -4.38 10.14
N ASP A 34 -3.25 -4.68 8.91
CA ASP A 34 -4.09 -5.32 7.91
C ASP A 34 -3.30 -6.44 7.23
N THR A 35 -3.69 -7.69 7.46
CA THR A 35 -3.02 -8.86 6.87
C THR A 35 -3.03 -8.86 5.34
N ALA A 36 -4.00 -8.20 4.72
CA ALA A 36 -4.07 -8.04 3.27
C ALA A 36 -3.01 -7.05 2.72
N GLN A 37 -2.38 -6.25 3.58
CA GLN A 37 -1.33 -5.30 3.23
C GLN A 37 0.09 -5.80 3.57
N THR A 38 0.27 -7.09 3.84
CA THR A 38 1.59 -7.69 4.10
C THR A 38 2.40 -7.77 2.80
N ILE A 39 3.12 -6.70 2.48
CA ILE A 39 3.90 -6.58 1.24
C ILE A 39 5.41 -6.72 1.43
N TYR A 40 5.90 -6.85 2.68
CA TYR A 40 7.32 -6.96 3.01
C TYR A 40 7.76 -8.37 3.41
N THR A 41 7.10 -9.42 2.93
CA THR A 41 7.46 -10.81 3.20
C THR A 41 8.89 -11.14 2.72
N PHE A 42 9.33 -10.53 1.61
CA PHE A 42 10.71 -10.65 1.12
C PHE A 42 11.77 -10.08 2.08
N ALA A 43 11.37 -9.15 2.96
CA ALA A 43 12.20 -8.57 4.01
C ALA A 43 12.01 -9.27 5.37
N GLY A 44 11.25 -10.36 5.41
CA GLY A 44 11.02 -11.17 6.60
C GLY A 44 9.77 -10.82 7.41
N ALA A 45 8.90 -9.96 6.90
CA ALA A 45 7.60 -9.68 7.51
C ALA A 45 6.72 -10.94 7.57
N ARG A 46 5.96 -11.08 8.66
CA ARG A 46 5.06 -12.21 8.89
C ARG A 46 3.72 -11.74 9.46
N ASP A 47 2.67 -11.86 8.67
CA ASP A 47 1.30 -11.54 9.09
C ASP A 47 0.76 -12.49 10.19
N GLU A 48 1.42 -13.65 10.37
CA GLU A 48 1.08 -14.63 11.40
C GLU A 48 1.05 -14.02 12.81
N TYR A 49 1.90 -13.04 13.09
CA TYR A 49 1.92 -12.36 14.39
C TYR A 49 0.61 -11.60 14.64
N LEU A 50 0.07 -10.94 13.63
CA LEU A 50 -1.22 -10.26 13.72
C LEU A 50 -2.38 -11.27 13.75
N ARG A 51 -2.37 -12.28 12.87
CA ARG A 51 -3.42 -13.31 12.82
C ARG A 51 -3.54 -14.09 14.13
N ASN A 52 -2.42 -14.38 14.77
CA ASN A 52 -2.37 -15.18 16.00
C ASN A 52 -2.24 -14.30 17.26
N PHE A 53 -2.42 -12.99 17.16
CA PHE A 53 -2.21 -12.07 18.28
C PHE A 53 -3.05 -12.46 19.50
N ALA A 54 -4.35 -12.74 19.34
CA ALA A 54 -5.24 -13.15 20.41
C ALA A 54 -4.89 -14.53 21.04
N LYS A 55 -4.13 -15.37 20.33
CA LYS A 55 -3.62 -16.63 20.94
C LYS A 55 -2.49 -16.36 21.92
N ASN A 56 -1.68 -15.35 21.64
CA ASN A 56 -0.55 -14.95 22.49
C ASN A 56 -1.00 -14.05 23.63
N PHE A 57 -2.07 -13.28 23.45
CA PHE A 57 -2.68 -12.37 24.41
C PHE A 57 -4.17 -12.69 24.54
N PRO A 58 -4.54 -13.66 25.41
CA PRO A 58 -5.94 -14.15 25.51
C PRO A 58 -6.98 -13.09 25.90
N ALA A 59 -6.56 -12.02 26.59
CA ALA A 59 -7.43 -10.90 26.97
C ALA A 59 -7.65 -9.88 25.84
N THR A 60 -7.17 -10.15 24.61
CA THR A 60 -7.28 -9.23 23.48
C THR A 60 -8.74 -8.95 23.11
N ILE A 61 -9.04 -7.66 22.97
CA ILE A 61 -10.27 -7.18 22.33
C ILE A 61 -9.95 -6.89 20.87
N LYS A 62 -10.58 -7.64 19.94
CA LYS A 62 -10.40 -7.43 18.50
C LYS A 62 -11.49 -6.50 17.96
N LEU A 63 -11.06 -5.44 17.29
CA LEU A 63 -11.93 -4.50 16.59
C LEU A 63 -11.60 -4.52 15.09
N SER A 64 -12.60 -4.68 14.23
CA SER A 64 -12.45 -4.62 12.77
C SER A 64 -12.95 -3.30 12.23
N LEU A 65 -12.11 -2.57 11.50
CA LEU A 65 -12.42 -1.30 10.85
C LEU A 65 -12.77 -1.56 9.38
N VAL A 66 -14.03 -1.87 9.09
CA VAL A 66 -14.48 -2.25 7.74
C VAL A 66 -14.96 -1.06 6.90
N ARG A 67 -15.24 0.10 7.51
CA ARG A 67 -15.72 1.29 6.79
C ARG A 67 -14.56 2.01 6.11
N ASN A 68 -14.59 2.10 4.79
CA ASN A 68 -13.59 2.81 3.99
C ASN A 68 -14.10 4.21 3.64
N TYR A 69 -13.42 5.23 4.18
CA TYR A 69 -13.71 6.65 3.95
C TYR A 69 -12.80 7.27 2.88
N ARG A 70 -11.77 6.56 2.42
CA ARG A 70 -10.76 7.04 1.48
C ARG A 70 -11.21 6.87 0.04
N SER A 71 -11.62 5.65 -0.32
CA SER A 71 -11.80 5.23 -1.70
C SER A 71 -13.27 5.23 -2.11
N LEU A 72 -13.51 5.46 -3.40
CA LEU A 72 -14.82 5.36 -4.02
C LEU A 72 -15.28 3.90 -4.10
N LYS A 73 -16.59 3.70 -4.18
CA LYS A 73 -17.21 2.37 -4.22
C LYS A 73 -16.67 1.44 -5.33
N PRO A 74 -16.43 1.88 -6.58
CA PRO A 74 -15.86 1.01 -7.62
C PRO A 74 -14.48 0.47 -7.24
N ILE A 75 -13.61 1.29 -6.63
CA ILE A 75 -12.27 0.89 -6.17
C ILE A 75 -12.39 -0.15 -5.06
N VAL A 76 -13.23 0.12 -4.03
CA VAL A 76 -13.46 -0.82 -2.92
C VAL A 76 -14.05 -2.14 -3.44
N THR A 77 -14.91 -2.09 -4.45
CA THR A 77 -15.49 -3.30 -5.07
C THR A 77 -14.41 -4.17 -5.71
N VAL A 78 -13.48 -3.57 -6.47
CA VAL A 78 -12.36 -4.30 -7.09
C VAL A 78 -11.43 -4.86 -6.01
N ALA A 79 -11.07 -4.06 -5.01
CA ALA A 79 -10.24 -4.50 -3.89
C ALA A 79 -10.84 -5.71 -3.17
N ASN A 80 -12.14 -5.67 -2.83
CA ASN A 80 -12.83 -6.80 -2.20
C ASN A 80 -12.83 -8.07 -3.07
N ARG A 81 -12.91 -7.94 -4.40
CA ARG A 81 -12.83 -9.09 -5.31
C ARG A 81 -11.45 -9.72 -5.32
N VAL A 82 -10.41 -8.89 -5.34
CA VAL A 82 -9.01 -9.34 -5.28
C VAL A 82 -8.75 -10.05 -3.96
N LEU A 83 -9.16 -9.46 -2.83
CA LEU A 83 -9.01 -10.06 -1.50
C LEU A 83 -9.73 -11.40 -1.40
N ALA A 84 -10.97 -11.49 -1.84
CA ALA A 84 -11.75 -12.72 -1.80
C ALA A 84 -11.18 -13.85 -2.66
N ALA A 85 -10.40 -13.53 -3.70
CA ALA A 85 -9.70 -14.53 -4.51
C ALA A 85 -8.46 -15.10 -3.81
N GLY A 86 -7.83 -14.31 -2.90
CA GLY A 86 -6.66 -14.74 -2.12
C GLY A 86 -7.02 -15.31 -0.75
N ASP A 87 -7.97 -14.72 -0.06
CA ASP A 87 -8.45 -15.14 1.26
C ASP A 87 -9.97 -14.90 1.36
N ALA A 88 -10.74 -15.97 1.23
CA ALA A 88 -12.21 -15.91 1.28
C ALA A 88 -12.75 -15.46 2.67
N ALA A 89 -11.92 -15.52 3.72
CA ALA A 89 -12.27 -15.09 5.07
C ALA A 89 -11.88 -13.63 5.36
N ALA A 90 -11.30 -12.92 4.38
CA ALA A 90 -10.96 -11.51 4.56
C ALA A 90 -12.21 -10.65 4.81
N ASP A 91 -12.11 -9.72 5.75
CA ASP A 91 -13.17 -8.77 6.04
C ASP A 91 -13.46 -7.89 4.80
N LYS A 92 -14.74 -7.83 4.40
CA LYS A 92 -15.14 -6.99 3.27
C LYS A 92 -15.20 -5.52 3.69
N LEU A 93 -14.48 -4.69 2.96
CA LEU A 93 -14.55 -3.25 3.12
C LEU A 93 -15.89 -2.69 2.59
N VAL A 94 -16.42 -1.69 3.28
CA VAL A 94 -17.64 -0.98 2.90
C VAL A 94 -17.29 0.47 2.57
N ALA A 95 -17.46 0.87 1.32
CA ALA A 95 -17.28 2.27 0.93
C ALA A 95 -18.36 3.13 1.57
N THR A 96 -17.95 4.25 2.17
CA THR A 96 -18.85 5.22 2.82
C THR A 96 -19.06 6.47 1.98
N ARG A 97 -18.19 6.70 0.96
CA ARG A 97 -18.34 7.85 0.06
C ARG A 97 -19.40 7.53 -1.00
N ASN A 98 -20.47 8.32 -0.99
CA ASN A 98 -21.51 8.28 -2.01
C ASN A 98 -21.23 9.41 -3.03
N VAL A 99 -20.64 9.07 -4.17
CA VAL A 99 -20.49 9.94 -5.32
C VAL A 99 -21.27 9.26 -6.45
N THR A 100 -22.13 10.02 -7.11
CA THR A 100 -23.09 9.49 -8.11
C THR A 100 -22.48 9.28 -9.50
N ASP A 101 -21.32 9.86 -9.78
CA ASP A 101 -20.66 9.81 -11.08
C ASP A 101 -19.26 9.24 -10.93
N GLU A 102 -19.19 7.92 -10.77
CA GLU A 102 -17.97 7.20 -10.48
C GLU A 102 -17.52 6.38 -11.68
N ASP A 103 -16.41 6.82 -12.30
CA ASP A 103 -15.73 5.98 -13.30
C ASP A 103 -15.17 4.72 -12.64
N PRO A 104 -15.47 3.53 -13.20
CA PRO A 104 -14.90 2.30 -12.68
C PRO A 104 -13.38 2.24 -12.94
N PRO A 105 -12.63 1.50 -12.11
CA PRO A 105 -11.23 1.22 -12.39
C PRO A 105 -11.09 0.58 -13.77
N ARG A 106 -10.12 1.05 -14.57
CA ARG A 106 -9.87 0.58 -15.91
C ARG A 106 -8.68 -0.38 -15.91
N LEU A 107 -8.79 -1.46 -16.66
CA LEU A 107 -7.69 -2.37 -16.95
C LEU A 107 -7.25 -2.12 -18.40
N LEU A 108 -5.98 -1.76 -18.57
CA LEU A 108 -5.37 -1.57 -19.89
C LEU A 108 -4.32 -2.65 -20.08
N GLN A 109 -4.17 -3.13 -21.31
CA GLN A 109 -3.18 -4.11 -21.70
C GLN A 109 -2.39 -3.56 -22.88
N PHE A 110 -1.07 -3.77 -22.86
CA PHE A 110 -0.15 -3.32 -23.89
C PHE A 110 0.70 -4.49 -24.37
N ASP A 111 1.25 -4.36 -25.57
CA ASP A 111 2.00 -5.46 -26.22
C ASP A 111 3.40 -5.64 -25.62
N ASP A 112 3.99 -4.55 -25.09
CA ASP A 112 5.32 -4.54 -24.48
C ASP A 112 5.48 -3.41 -23.45
N GLU A 113 6.60 -3.40 -22.73
CA GLU A 113 6.92 -2.41 -21.69
C GLU A 113 7.03 -0.97 -22.24
N PRO A 114 7.65 -0.68 -23.41
CA PRO A 114 7.64 0.65 -24.00
C PRO A 114 6.22 1.15 -24.34
N ALA A 115 5.37 0.30 -24.90
CA ALA A 115 3.98 0.64 -25.20
C ALA A 115 3.17 0.90 -23.91
N GLU A 116 3.41 0.11 -22.85
CA GLU A 116 2.82 0.36 -21.53
C GLU A 116 3.23 1.73 -20.99
N ALA A 117 4.51 2.07 -21.03
CA ALA A 117 5.02 3.35 -20.52
C ALA A 117 4.39 4.54 -21.25
N VAL A 118 4.30 4.47 -22.58
CA VAL A 118 3.65 5.51 -23.41
C VAL A 118 2.16 5.58 -23.09
N GLY A 119 1.49 4.44 -22.94
CA GLY A 119 0.07 4.38 -22.58
C GLY A 119 -0.23 4.97 -21.21
N VAL A 120 0.62 4.68 -20.21
CA VAL A 120 0.51 5.27 -18.87
C VAL A 120 0.71 6.79 -18.91
N ALA A 121 1.71 7.29 -19.65
CA ALA A 121 1.94 8.71 -19.82
C ALA A 121 0.74 9.41 -20.49
N ALA A 122 0.19 8.81 -21.54
CA ALA A 122 -1.01 9.32 -22.22
C ALA A 122 -2.23 9.37 -21.30
N GLU A 123 -2.42 8.35 -20.44
CA GLU A 123 -3.51 8.34 -19.46
C GLU A 123 -3.34 9.44 -18.42
N VAL A 124 -2.13 9.68 -17.94
CA VAL A 124 -1.84 10.79 -17.02
C VAL A 124 -2.13 12.14 -17.66
N VAL A 125 -1.71 12.35 -18.94
CA VAL A 125 -2.04 13.58 -19.70
C VAL A 125 -3.55 13.76 -19.79
N ARG A 126 -4.30 12.68 -20.07
CA ARG A 126 -5.77 12.72 -20.14
C ARG A 126 -6.39 13.14 -18.80
N VAL A 127 -5.88 12.60 -17.68
CA VAL A 127 -6.36 12.92 -16.34
C VAL A 127 -6.08 14.39 -15.99
N ILE A 128 -4.88 14.88 -16.32
CA ILE A 128 -4.51 16.29 -16.13
C ILE A 128 -5.40 17.21 -16.96
N ALA A 129 -5.66 16.86 -18.23
CA ALA A 129 -6.58 17.60 -19.09
C ALA A 129 -8.01 17.62 -18.54
N GLY A 130 -8.40 16.61 -17.77
CA GLY A 130 -9.65 16.55 -17.03
C GLY A 130 -9.70 17.40 -15.76
N GLY A 131 -8.64 18.17 -15.47
CA GLY A 131 -8.57 19.12 -14.35
C GLY A 131 -7.88 18.61 -13.08
N TRP A 132 -7.27 17.42 -13.11
CA TRP A 132 -6.50 16.92 -11.98
C TRP A 132 -5.11 17.55 -11.91
N SER A 133 -4.65 17.84 -10.71
CA SER A 133 -3.27 18.30 -10.52
C SER A 133 -2.31 17.10 -10.62
N PRO A 134 -1.13 17.26 -11.29
CA PRO A 134 -0.11 16.21 -11.29
C PRO A 134 0.31 15.75 -9.89
N ARG A 135 0.18 16.60 -8.88
CA ARG A 135 0.50 16.27 -7.47
C ARG A 135 -0.45 15.25 -6.87
N ASP A 136 -1.64 15.10 -7.43
CA ASP A 136 -2.68 14.18 -6.95
C ASP A 136 -2.66 12.85 -7.71
N ILE A 137 -1.68 12.67 -8.62
CA ILE A 137 -1.51 11.46 -9.44
C ILE A 137 -0.28 10.71 -8.97
N ALA A 138 -0.43 9.40 -8.78
CA ALA A 138 0.68 8.50 -8.48
C ALA A 138 0.70 7.33 -9.46
N VAL A 139 1.89 6.99 -9.95
CA VAL A 139 2.15 5.80 -10.75
C VAL A 139 2.94 4.82 -9.90
N LEU A 140 2.38 3.63 -9.71
CA LEU A 140 2.99 2.57 -8.91
C LEU A 140 3.51 1.48 -9.84
N VAL A 141 4.77 1.06 -9.63
CA VAL A 141 5.42 0.02 -10.42
C VAL A 141 5.74 -1.19 -9.56
N ARG A 142 5.79 -2.36 -10.18
CA ARG A 142 6.13 -3.60 -9.47
C ARG A 142 7.63 -3.71 -9.20
N THR A 143 8.45 -3.24 -10.12
CA THR A 143 9.91 -3.26 -10.02
C THR A 143 10.53 -1.95 -10.46
N ARG A 144 11.71 -1.63 -9.94
CA ARG A 144 12.45 -0.43 -10.34
C ARG A 144 12.94 -0.47 -11.79
N GLY A 145 13.03 -1.66 -12.39
CA GLY A 145 13.42 -1.82 -13.80
C GLY A 145 12.47 -1.12 -14.76
N GLN A 146 11.22 -0.91 -14.37
CA GLN A 146 10.21 -0.22 -15.19
C GLN A 146 10.36 1.32 -15.20
N LEU A 147 11.13 1.89 -14.25
CA LEU A 147 11.24 3.34 -14.10
C LEU A 147 11.85 4.03 -15.33
N PRO A 148 12.95 3.55 -15.95
CA PRO A 148 13.57 4.26 -17.08
C PRO A 148 12.62 4.46 -18.26
N ALA A 149 11.81 3.44 -18.60
CA ALA A 149 10.85 3.56 -19.71
C ALA A 149 9.75 4.58 -19.38
N LEU A 150 9.28 4.58 -18.14
CA LEU A 150 8.29 5.57 -17.67
C LEU A 150 8.88 6.98 -17.63
N GLU A 151 10.09 7.17 -17.10
CA GLU A 151 10.76 8.48 -17.07
C GLU A 151 10.89 9.07 -18.47
N GLN A 152 11.30 8.27 -19.46
CA GLN A 152 11.38 8.69 -20.84
C GLN A 152 10.00 9.08 -21.41
N ALA A 153 8.99 8.22 -21.24
CA ALA A 153 7.64 8.47 -21.74
C ALA A 153 7.00 9.72 -21.12
N PHE A 154 7.22 9.97 -19.84
CA PHE A 154 6.76 11.20 -19.17
C PHE A 154 7.50 12.44 -19.64
N ALA A 155 8.83 12.35 -19.88
CA ALA A 155 9.62 13.45 -20.44
C ALA A 155 9.13 13.80 -21.85
N ASP A 156 8.90 12.80 -22.70
CA ASP A 156 8.39 12.98 -24.06
C ASP A 156 6.96 13.59 -24.07
N ALA A 157 6.14 13.25 -23.07
CA ALA A 157 4.81 13.82 -22.89
C ALA A 157 4.81 15.19 -22.21
N GLY A 158 5.97 15.73 -21.79
CA GLY A 158 6.09 17.01 -21.09
C GLY A 158 5.45 17.04 -19.69
N VAL A 159 5.31 15.87 -19.04
CA VAL A 159 4.72 15.78 -17.71
C VAL A 159 5.84 15.69 -16.65
N PRO A 160 5.87 16.59 -15.66
CA PRO A 160 6.87 16.55 -14.61
C PRO A 160 6.67 15.29 -13.72
N LEU A 161 7.76 14.58 -13.43
CA LEU A 161 7.78 13.37 -12.63
C LEU A 161 8.72 13.52 -11.45
N ILE A 162 8.32 12.99 -10.29
CA ILE A 162 9.18 12.83 -9.12
C ILE A 162 9.25 11.35 -8.79
N VAL A 163 10.43 10.75 -8.93
CA VAL A 163 10.67 9.36 -8.54
C VAL A 163 11.02 9.29 -7.05
N ARG A 164 10.18 8.60 -6.27
CA ARG A 164 10.44 8.40 -4.84
C ARG A 164 11.16 7.07 -4.60
N GLY A 165 12.13 7.09 -3.69
CA GLY A 165 12.87 5.89 -3.29
C GLY A 165 14.01 5.50 -4.24
N SER A 166 14.37 6.35 -5.21
CA SER A 166 15.53 6.13 -6.08
C SER A 166 16.86 6.36 -5.36
N GLU A 167 16.91 7.30 -4.42
CA GLU A 167 18.11 7.59 -3.65
C GLU A 167 18.33 6.56 -2.55
N ARG A 168 19.53 5.97 -2.51
CA ARG A 168 19.95 5.18 -1.35
C ARG A 168 20.08 6.12 -0.15
N PHE A 169 19.72 5.62 1.04
CA PHE A 169 19.79 6.40 2.28
C PHE A 169 21.13 7.13 2.44
N PHE A 170 22.25 6.45 2.13
CA PHE A 170 23.60 7.01 2.21
C PHE A 170 23.98 7.96 1.05
N ASP A 171 23.15 8.08 0.02
CA ASP A 171 23.37 8.99 -1.11
C ASP A 171 22.64 10.32 -0.92
N ARG A 172 21.82 10.42 0.10
CA ARG A 172 21.09 11.66 0.45
C ARG A 172 22.07 12.74 0.92
N PRO A 173 21.92 13.98 0.43
CA PRO A 173 22.79 15.10 0.86
C PRO A 173 22.85 15.26 2.38
N GLU A 174 21.71 15.05 3.07
CA GLU A 174 21.57 15.20 4.53
C GLU A 174 22.31 14.09 5.32
N VAL A 175 22.73 13.01 4.65
CA VAL A 175 23.45 11.87 5.29
C VAL A 175 24.94 11.87 4.93
N ARG A 176 25.34 12.68 3.93
CA ARG A 176 26.75 12.79 3.47
C ARG A 176 27.57 13.83 4.24
N GLU A 177 26.96 14.60 5.11
CA GLU A 177 27.66 15.47 6.08
C GLU A 177 28.03 14.68 7.33
#